data_7fd2d8161badd2660bf2ce08c538ea03
#
_entry.id   7fd2d8161badd2660bf2ce08c538ea03
#
_cell.length_a   1.000
_cell.length_b   1.000
_cell.length_c   1.000
_cell.angle_alpha   90.00
_cell.angle_beta   90.00
_cell.angle_gamma   90.00
#
_symmetry.space_group_name_H-M   'P 1'
#
loop_
_entity.id
_entity.type
_entity.pdbx_description
1 polymer ?
#
loop_
_entity_poly.entity_id
_entity_poly.type
_entity_poly.pdbx_seq_one_letter_code
_entity_poly.pdbx_strand_id
1 'polypeptide(L)'
;MENFKKHTITNGVKKLLAELAEGNIFGERVTLVAATKTRTPEEIQQAIDAGVSDIGENKAQEFREKYDMIRGGNRHFIGHLQTNKVKYLVGKTHLIHSVDRDELAEEIARRAQKLGIVQNVLIQINIGCEQTKGGYPLKRGLETFERLKETEGLSPLGFMAMLPDSKDEALLGELADRMRALFDEAKKSDPRVAYLSMGMSGDWRLCLRHGANMIRLGTAIFGERVY
;
A
#
# COMPACT_ATOMS: atom_id res chain seq x y z
N MET A 1 17.37 1.20 -27.14
CA MET A 1 16.40 1.81 -26.20
C MET A 1 16.11 0.90 -24.99
N GLU A 2 15.89 -0.39 -25.18
CA GLU A 2 15.58 -1.35 -24.10
C GLU A 2 16.68 -1.46 -23.01
N ASN A 3 17.94 -1.57 -23.41
CA ASN A 3 19.07 -1.61 -22.48
C ASN A 3 19.25 -0.31 -21.66
N PHE A 4 18.94 0.85 -22.25
CA PHE A 4 19.01 2.14 -21.55
C PHE A 4 17.91 2.23 -20.48
N LYS A 5 16.68 1.80 -20.81
CA LYS A 5 15.54 1.79 -19.89
C LYS A 5 15.77 0.81 -18.72
N LYS A 6 16.36 -0.35 -19.02
CA LYS A 6 16.73 -1.36 -18.02
C LYS A 6 17.75 -0.82 -17.00
N HIS A 7 18.78 -0.11 -17.48
CA HIS A 7 19.77 0.53 -16.61
C HIS A 7 19.15 1.61 -15.72
N THR A 8 18.14 2.34 -16.22
CA THR A 8 17.44 3.40 -15.49
C THR A 8 16.60 2.83 -14.33
N ILE A 9 15.82 1.74 -14.54
CA ILE A 9 15.01 1.09 -13.49
C ILE A 9 15.92 0.57 -12.38
N THR A 10 16.95 -0.19 -12.72
CA THR A 10 17.89 -0.76 -11.74
C THR A 10 18.57 0.31 -10.88
N ASN A 11 19.03 1.41 -11.50
CA ASN A 11 19.66 2.50 -10.77
C ASN A 11 18.66 3.27 -9.90
N GLY A 12 17.45 3.51 -10.39
CA GLY A 12 16.37 4.13 -9.63
C GLY A 12 16.03 3.35 -8.36
N VAL A 13 15.86 2.03 -8.50
CA VAL A 13 15.61 1.12 -7.37
C VAL A 13 16.75 1.18 -6.36
N LYS A 14 17.99 1.00 -6.79
CA LYS A 14 19.16 0.99 -5.89
C LYS A 14 19.29 2.31 -5.11
N LYS A 15 19.08 3.44 -5.78
CA LYS A 15 19.12 4.77 -5.15
C LYS A 15 18.02 4.89 -4.08
N LEU A 16 16.79 4.48 -4.40
CA LEU A 16 15.67 4.52 -3.46
C LEU A 16 15.91 3.61 -2.26
N LEU A 17 16.34 2.37 -2.49
CA LEU A 17 16.60 1.43 -1.40
C LEU A 17 17.74 1.93 -0.47
N ALA A 18 18.76 2.57 -1.02
CA ALA A 18 19.81 3.19 -0.22
C ALA A 18 19.28 4.36 0.63
N GLU A 19 18.42 5.22 0.07
CA GLU A 19 17.77 6.32 0.81
C GLU A 19 16.85 5.79 1.92
N LEU A 20 16.13 4.70 1.68
CA LEU A 20 15.20 4.09 2.63
C LEU A 20 15.87 3.24 3.71
N ALA A 21 17.16 2.92 3.55
CA ALA A 21 17.92 2.11 4.52
C ALA A 21 18.07 2.81 5.89
N GLU A 22 17.98 4.14 5.93
CA GLU A 22 18.00 4.93 7.18
C GLU A 22 16.72 4.77 8.01
N GLY A 23 15.65 4.24 7.41
CA GLY A 23 14.34 4.11 8.07
C GLY A 23 13.52 5.41 8.05
N ASN A 24 12.43 5.41 8.85
CA ASN A 24 11.66 6.62 9.10
C ASN A 24 12.19 7.37 10.34
N ILE A 25 11.55 8.49 10.71
CA ILE A 25 11.98 9.32 11.86
C ILE A 25 12.03 8.55 13.20
N PHE A 26 11.30 7.45 13.32
CA PHE A 26 11.28 6.58 14.51
C PHE A 26 12.28 5.41 14.41
N GLY A 27 13.14 5.38 13.38
CA GLY A 27 14.07 4.28 13.14
C GLY A 27 13.41 2.99 12.67
N GLU A 28 12.13 3.03 12.28
CA GLU A 28 11.44 1.86 11.76
C GLU A 28 11.86 1.59 10.31
N ARG A 29 12.05 0.31 9.96
CA ARG A 29 12.33 -0.10 8.59
C ARG A 29 11.18 0.32 7.65
N VAL A 30 11.54 0.91 6.51
CA VAL A 30 10.57 1.33 5.50
C VAL A 30 10.41 0.26 4.41
N THR A 31 9.17 -0.12 4.13
CA THR A 31 8.81 -0.98 3.01
C THR A 31 8.52 -0.13 1.77
N LEU A 32 9.25 -0.40 0.68
CA LEU A 32 9.01 0.19 -0.63
C LEU A 32 8.08 -0.71 -1.45
N VAL A 33 6.85 -0.26 -1.68
CA VAL A 33 5.92 -0.90 -2.62
C VAL A 33 6.05 -0.24 -3.99
N ALA A 34 6.57 -0.97 -4.98
CA ALA A 34 6.67 -0.48 -6.35
C ALA A 34 5.28 -0.52 -7.02
N ALA A 35 4.73 0.65 -7.36
CA ALA A 35 3.43 0.77 -8.02
C ALA A 35 3.53 0.40 -9.51
N THR A 36 2.98 -0.76 -9.87
CA THR A 36 3.19 -1.44 -11.16
C THR A 36 2.12 -1.17 -12.22
N LYS A 37 1.17 -0.29 -11.91
CA LYS A 37 0.12 0.10 -12.87
C LYS A 37 0.73 0.55 -14.20
N THR A 38 0.18 0.05 -15.31
CA THR A 38 0.63 0.34 -16.69
C THR A 38 2.06 -0.13 -17.04
N ARG A 39 2.71 -0.93 -16.20
CA ARG A 39 4.06 -1.45 -16.46
C ARG A 39 3.99 -2.87 -17.01
N THR A 40 4.97 -3.23 -17.85
CA THR A 40 5.05 -4.58 -18.39
C THR A 40 5.60 -5.56 -17.36
N PRO A 41 5.33 -6.87 -17.48
CA PRO A 41 5.91 -7.87 -16.60
C PRO A 41 7.45 -7.82 -16.54
N GLU A 42 8.11 -7.50 -17.67
CA GLU A 42 9.57 -7.40 -17.77
C GLU A 42 10.11 -6.21 -16.98
N GLU A 43 9.45 -5.03 -17.03
CA GLU A 43 9.80 -3.86 -16.23
C GLU A 43 9.66 -4.15 -14.73
N ILE A 44 8.59 -4.85 -14.36
CA ILE A 44 8.33 -5.25 -12.98
C ILE A 44 9.38 -6.24 -12.49
N GLN A 45 9.71 -7.25 -13.31
CA GLN A 45 10.74 -8.22 -12.99
C GLN A 45 12.12 -7.56 -12.80
N GLN A 46 12.47 -6.57 -13.62
CA GLN A 46 13.70 -5.77 -13.46
C GLN A 46 13.75 -5.05 -12.11
N ALA A 47 12.63 -4.49 -11.66
CA ALA A 47 12.58 -3.84 -10.34
C ALA A 47 12.76 -4.86 -9.21
N ILE A 48 12.17 -6.05 -9.32
CA ILE A 48 12.36 -7.14 -8.35
C ILE A 48 13.81 -7.60 -8.35
N ASP A 49 14.40 -7.86 -9.51
CA ASP A 49 15.80 -8.29 -9.67
C ASP A 49 16.80 -7.24 -9.14
N ALA A 50 16.40 -5.96 -9.13
CA ALA A 50 17.17 -4.86 -8.56
C ALA A 50 17.03 -4.72 -7.04
N GLY A 51 16.13 -5.51 -6.39
CA GLY A 51 15.99 -5.58 -4.93
C GLY A 51 14.64 -5.13 -4.37
N VAL A 52 13.66 -4.80 -5.21
CA VAL A 52 12.28 -4.52 -4.73
C VAL A 52 11.65 -5.82 -4.25
N SER A 53 11.26 -5.86 -2.99
CA SER A 53 10.58 -7.01 -2.37
C SER A 53 9.05 -6.97 -2.52
N ASP A 54 8.47 -5.77 -2.72
CA ASP A 54 7.02 -5.57 -2.65
C ASP A 54 6.53 -4.79 -3.87
N ILE A 55 5.55 -5.35 -4.58
CA ILE A 55 4.97 -4.78 -5.79
C ILE A 55 3.47 -4.54 -5.60
N GLY A 56 2.94 -3.43 -6.10
CA GLY A 56 1.55 -3.04 -5.88
C GLY A 56 0.79 -2.69 -7.17
N GLU A 57 -0.33 -3.37 -7.40
CA GLU A 57 -1.18 -3.14 -8.54
C GLU A 57 -2.43 -2.33 -8.17
N ASN A 58 -2.88 -1.48 -9.09
CA ASN A 58 -4.05 -0.62 -8.87
C ASN A 58 -5.34 -1.18 -9.46
N LYS A 59 -5.26 -2.07 -10.45
CA LYS A 59 -6.41 -2.62 -11.16
C LYS A 59 -6.43 -4.13 -11.06
N ALA A 60 -7.54 -4.70 -10.59
CA ALA A 60 -7.70 -6.15 -10.47
C ALA A 60 -7.55 -6.90 -11.80
N GLN A 61 -7.88 -6.24 -12.93
CA GLN A 61 -7.67 -6.80 -14.25
C GLN A 61 -6.18 -6.93 -14.57
N GLU A 62 -5.39 -5.84 -14.41
CA GLU A 62 -3.94 -5.87 -14.63
C GLU A 62 -3.25 -6.86 -13.67
N PHE A 63 -3.69 -6.91 -12.41
CA PHE A 63 -3.19 -7.89 -11.44
C PHE A 63 -3.35 -9.31 -11.97
N ARG A 64 -4.53 -9.67 -12.45
CA ARG A 64 -4.82 -11.02 -12.96
C ARG A 64 -3.99 -11.37 -14.20
N GLU A 65 -3.84 -10.42 -15.13
CA GLU A 65 -3.11 -10.62 -16.38
C GLU A 65 -1.60 -10.82 -16.16
N LYS A 66 -1.03 -10.09 -15.18
CA LYS A 66 0.41 -10.10 -14.90
C LYS A 66 0.81 -11.17 -13.87
N TYR A 67 -0.15 -11.74 -13.12
CA TYR A 67 0.13 -12.54 -11.92
C TYR A 67 1.10 -13.68 -12.18
N ASP A 68 0.86 -14.47 -13.23
CA ASP A 68 1.65 -15.67 -13.55
C ASP A 68 2.94 -15.33 -14.34
N MET A 69 3.07 -14.10 -14.84
CA MET A 69 4.21 -13.66 -15.65
C MET A 69 5.38 -13.14 -14.79
N ILE A 70 5.14 -12.84 -13.52
CA ILE A 70 6.12 -12.23 -12.62
C ILE A 70 6.54 -13.26 -11.57
N ARG A 71 7.85 -13.38 -11.35
CA ARG A 71 8.43 -14.29 -10.36
C ARG A 71 8.91 -13.52 -9.12
N GLY A 72 8.58 -14.05 -7.94
CA GLY A 72 8.96 -13.43 -6.67
C GLY A 72 8.17 -12.14 -6.38
N GLY A 73 8.59 -11.45 -5.33
CA GLY A 73 7.94 -10.24 -4.82
C GLY A 73 6.60 -10.50 -4.11
N ASN A 74 6.39 -9.83 -3.00
CA ASN A 74 5.10 -9.80 -2.32
C ASN A 74 4.12 -8.96 -3.15
N ARG A 75 2.97 -9.50 -3.46
CA ARG A 75 1.96 -8.83 -4.28
C ARG A 75 0.97 -8.07 -3.43
N HIS A 76 0.93 -6.76 -3.60
CA HIS A 76 -0.02 -5.87 -2.94
C HIS A 76 -1.09 -5.39 -3.90
N PHE A 77 -2.29 -5.16 -3.40
CA PHE A 77 -3.30 -4.42 -4.12
C PHE A 77 -3.50 -3.06 -3.45
N ILE A 78 -3.24 -1.98 -4.20
CA ILE A 78 -3.16 -0.62 -3.68
C ILE A 78 -4.17 0.36 -4.30
N GLY A 79 -5.01 -0.12 -5.24
CA GLY A 79 -6.05 0.68 -5.89
C GLY A 79 -7.44 0.49 -5.27
N HIS A 80 -8.42 1.25 -5.74
CA HIS A 80 -9.81 1.05 -5.32
C HIS A 80 -10.32 -0.33 -5.73
N LEU A 81 -10.84 -1.09 -4.77
CA LEU A 81 -11.29 -2.46 -4.97
C LEU A 81 -12.82 -2.53 -5.05
N GLN A 82 -13.33 -2.87 -6.22
CA GLN A 82 -14.74 -3.21 -6.40
C GLN A 82 -15.03 -4.59 -5.79
N THR A 83 -16.15 -4.74 -5.10
CA THR A 83 -16.54 -5.97 -4.40
C THR A 83 -16.59 -7.19 -5.34
N ASN A 84 -17.09 -7.03 -6.58
CA ASN A 84 -17.14 -8.10 -7.59
C ASN A 84 -15.76 -8.57 -8.10
N LYS A 85 -14.69 -7.82 -7.79
CA LYS A 85 -13.29 -8.13 -8.18
C LYS A 85 -12.48 -8.82 -7.07
N VAL A 86 -12.98 -8.86 -5.83
CA VAL A 86 -12.33 -9.48 -4.67
C VAL A 86 -11.88 -10.90 -4.96
N LYS A 87 -12.68 -11.68 -5.69
CA LYS A 87 -12.40 -13.06 -6.09
C LYS A 87 -11.07 -13.28 -6.87
N TYR A 88 -10.51 -12.22 -7.44
CA TYR A 88 -9.25 -12.30 -8.20
C TYR A 88 -8.03 -12.05 -7.33
N LEU A 89 -8.22 -11.51 -6.11
CA LEU A 89 -7.16 -11.01 -5.25
C LEU A 89 -6.96 -11.86 -3.98
N VAL A 90 -8.07 -12.26 -3.33
CA VAL A 90 -8.01 -13.03 -2.07
C VAL A 90 -7.29 -14.35 -2.30
N GLY A 91 -6.30 -14.64 -1.46
CA GLY A 91 -5.42 -15.81 -1.55
C GLY A 91 -4.27 -15.66 -2.56
N LYS A 92 -4.24 -14.56 -3.33
CA LYS A 92 -3.17 -14.26 -4.30
C LYS A 92 -2.39 -12.99 -3.94
N THR A 93 -2.95 -12.13 -3.10
CA THR A 93 -2.29 -10.92 -2.60
C THR A 93 -1.71 -11.16 -1.21
N HIS A 94 -0.49 -10.66 -1.00
CA HIS A 94 0.13 -10.58 0.31
C HIS A 94 -0.63 -9.60 1.22
N LEU A 95 -1.04 -8.45 0.66
CA LEU A 95 -1.71 -7.38 1.41
C LEU A 95 -2.65 -6.57 0.51
N ILE A 96 -3.89 -6.37 0.95
CA ILE A 96 -4.86 -5.46 0.31
C ILE A 96 -4.91 -4.17 1.13
N HIS A 97 -4.50 -3.03 0.52
CA HIS A 97 -4.38 -1.74 1.23
C HIS A 97 -5.68 -0.93 1.30
N SER A 98 -6.66 -1.27 0.49
CA SER A 98 -7.79 -0.40 0.17
C SER A 98 -9.11 -0.88 0.74
N VAL A 99 -9.11 -1.40 1.98
CA VAL A 99 -10.38 -1.72 2.66
C VAL A 99 -11.01 -0.43 3.19
N ASP A 100 -11.92 0.11 2.43
CA ASP A 100 -12.48 1.46 2.56
C ASP A 100 -13.94 1.50 3.02
N ARG A 101 -14.61 0.35 3.16
CA ARG A 101 -16.01 0.20 3.57
C ARG A 101 -16.33 -1.20 4.04
N ASP A 102 -17.44 -1.32 4.78
CA ASP A 102 -17.85 -2.57 5.44
C ASP A 102 -18.19 -3.68 4.42
N GLU A 103 -18.93 -3.38 3.36
CA GLU A 103 -19.29 -4.38 2.35
C GLU A 103 -18.08 -5.00 1.64
N LEU A 104 -17.01 -4.22 1.51
CA LEU A 104 -15.76 -4.75 0.94
C LEU A 104 -15.05 -5.66 1.94
N ALA A 105 -14.97 -5.26 3.21
CA ALA A 105 -14.36 -6.08 4.26
C ALA A 105 -15.09 -7.43 4.40
N GLU A 106 -16.41 -7.42 4.43
CA GLU A 106 -17.27 -8.61 4.50
C GLU A 106 -17.02 -9.55 3.31
N GLU A 107 -16.96 -9.04 2.08
CA GLU A 107 -16.71 -9.89 0.90
C GLU A 107 -15.29 -10.47 0.91
N ILE A 108 -14.28 -9.71 1.37
CA ILE A 108 -12.92 -10.25 1.53
C ILE A 108 -12.92 -11.37 2.57
N ALA A 109 -13.54 -11.14 3.74
CA ALA A 109 -13.67 -12.13 4.80
C ALA A 109 -14.36 -13.41 4.32
N ARG A 110 -15.53 -13.28 3.72
CA ARG A 110 -16.30 -14.39 3.17
C ARG A 110 -15.49 -15.23 2.15
N ARG A 111 -14.69 -14.55 1.31
CA ARG A 111 -13.82 -15.24 0.33
C ARG A 111 -12.66 -15.94 1.00
N ALA A 112 -12.03 -15.31 1.99
CA ALA A 112 -10.92 -15.88 2.74
C ALA A 112 -11.38 -17.14 3.49
N GLN A 113 -12.51 -17.08 4.20
CA GLN A 113 -13.13 -18.22 4.87
C GLN A 113 -13.41 -19.37 3.91
N LYS A 114 -14.02 -19.07 2.74
CA LYS A 114 -14.29 -20.09 1.71
C LYS A 114 -13.02 -20.81 1.23
N LEU A 115 -11.86 -20.14 1.26
CA LEU A 115 -10.56 -20.69 0.88
C LEU A 115 -9.81 -21.30 2.07
N GLY A 116 -10.34 -21.22 3.29
CA GLY A 116 -9.68 -21.68 4.51
C GLY A 116 -8.41 -20.89 4.85
N ILE A 117 -8.37 -19.59 4.52
CA ILE A 117 -7.22 -18.71 4.73
C ILE A 117 -7.59 -17.45 5.52
N VAL A 118 -6.58 -16.74 5.97
CA VAL A 118 -6.69 -15.37 6.52
C VAL A 118 -6.04 -14.40 5.55
N GLN A 119 -6.77 -13.35 5.14
CA GLN A 119 -6.28 -12.33 4.22
C GLN A 119 -5.78 -11.12 5.00
N ASN A 120 -4.52 -10.75 4.78
CA ASN A 120 -3.95 -9.52 5.32
C ASN A 120 -4.54 -8.30 4.62
N VAL A 121 -4.92 -7.28 5.42
CA VAL A 121 -5.52 -6.05 4.90
C VAL A 121 -4.99 -4.83 5.64
N LEU A 122 -5.08 -3.65 4.99
CA LEU A 122 -4.98 -2.35 5.65
C LEU A 122 -6.34 -1.66 5.56
N ILE A 123 -6.67 -0.93 6.61
CA ILE A 123 -7.88 -0.09 6.67
C ILE A 123 -7.55 1.23 6.01
N GLN A 124 -8.25 1.55 4.93
CA GLN A 124 -8.08 2.83 4.25
C GLN A 124 -8.83 3.92 5.00
N ILE A 125 -8.13 4.99 5.36
CA ILE A 125 -8.67 6.18 6.02
C ILE A 125 -8.74 7.34 5.03
N ASN A 126 -9.88 7.99 4.94
CA ASN A 126 -10.06 9.26 4.21
C ASN A 126 -9.65 10.42 5.10
N ILE A 127 -8.33 10.62 5.23
CA ILE A 127 -7.77 11.59 6.15
C ILE A 127 -8.03 13.04 5.72
N GLY A 128 -8.11 13.30 4.42
CA GLY A 128 -8.40 14.61 3.84
C GLY A 128 -9.89 14.97 3.81
N CYS A 129 -10.79 14.07 4.24
CA CYS A 129 -12.24 14.24 4.15
C CYS A 129 -12.75 14.60 2.73
N GLU A 130 -12.06 14.11 1.70
CA GLU A 130 -12.42 14.39 0.29
C GLU A 130 -13.59 13.47 -0.14
N GLN A 131 -14.66 14.07 -0.64
CA GLN A 131 -15.87 13.34 -1.05
C GLN A 131 -15.62 12.31 -2.17
N THR A 132 -14.60 12.54 -3.00
CA THR A 132 -14.25 11.67 -4.14
C THR A 132 -13.34 10.53 -3.78
N LYS A 133 -12.75 10.52 -2.58
CA LYS A 133 -11.85 9.46 -2.10
C LYS A 133 -12.58 8.53 -1.13
N GLY A 134 -12.50 7.22 -1.39
CA GLY A 134 -12.96 6.19 -0.45
C GLY A 134 -12.11 6.17 0.82
N GLY A 135 -12.64 5.54 1.87
CA GLY A 135 -11.98 5.36 3.15
C GLY A 135 -12.90 5.64 4.32
N TYR A 136 -12.63 4.99 5.44
CA TYR A 136 -13.33 5.29 6.68
C TYR A 136 -12.94 6.67 7.22
N PRO A 137 -13.85 7.38 7.87
CA PRO A 137 -13.50 8.59 8.61
C PRO A 137 -12.45 8.28 9.69
N LEU A 138 -11.47 9.17 9.92
CA LEU A 138 -10.43 8.98 10.93
C LEU A 138 -10.99 8.63 12.31
N LYS A 139 -12.06 9.31 12.74
CA LYS A 139 -12.72 9.07 14.04
C LYS A 139 -13.25 7.65 14.22
N ARG A 140 -13.51 6.92 13.14
CA ARG A 140 -13.93 5.51 13.15
C ARG A 140 -12.76 4.54 12.97
N GLY A 141 -11.53 5.02 12.78
CA GLY A 141 -10.38 4.18 12.44
C GLY A 141 -10.12 3.08 13.46
N LEU A 142 -10.05 3.43 14.75
CA LEU A 142 -9.80 2.45 15.82
C LEU A 142 -10.98 1.49 16.01
N GLU A 143 -12.21 1.99 16.04
CA GLU A 143 -13.42 1.16 16.11
C GLU A 143 -13.47 0.15 14.96
N THR A 144 -13.17 0.59 13.74
CA THR A 144 -13.12 -0.27 12.56
C THR A 144 -12.01 -1.32 12.69
N PHE A 145 -10.84 -0.92 13.20
CA PHE A 145 -9.73 -1.85 13.42
C PHE A 145 -10.12 -2.96 14.41
N GLU A 146 -10.68 -2.62 15.57
CA GLU A 146 -11.09 -3.59 16.58
C GLU A 146 -12.15 -4.57 16.02
N ARG A 147 -13.11 -4.07 15.29
CA ARG A 147 -14.14 -4.90 14.65
C ARG A 147 -13.55 -5.84 13.59
N LEU A 148 -12.69 -5.34 12.71
CA LEU A 148 -12.09 -6.16 11.65
C LEU A 148 -11.09 -7.17 12.18
N LYS A 149 -10.43 -6.88 13.30
CA LYS A 149 -9.53 -7.81 14.01
C LYS A 149 -10.26 -9.07 14.48
N GLU A 150 -11.51 -8.94 14.91
CA GLU A 150 -12.37 -10.04 15.35
C GLU A 150 -13.12 -10.71 14.18
N THR A 151 -12.99 -10.19 12.95
CA THR A 151 -13.66 -10.76 11.78
C THR A 151 -12.89 -11.96 11.24
N GLU A 152 -13.47 -13.15 11.33
CA GLU A 152 -12.88 -14.38 10.79
C GLU A 152 -12.52 -14.24 9.30
N GLY A 153 -11.31 -14.67 8.93
CA GLY A 153 -10.80 -14.57 7.57
C GLY A 153 -10.07 -13.26 7.26
N LEU A 154 -10.03 -12.28 8.18
CA LEU A 154 -9.27 -11.04 8.04
C LEU A 154 -8.14 -10.93 9.05
N SER A 155 -7.06 -10.27 8.62
CA SER A 155 -5.98 -9.81 9.50
C SER A 155 -5.66 -8.36 9.17
N PRO A 156 -6.22 -7.36 9.90
CA PRO A 156 -5.86 -5.97 9.72
C PRO A 156 -4.47 -5.73 10.31
N LEU A 157 -3.50 -5.41 9.45
CA LEU A 157 -2.10 -5.17 9.83
C LEU A 157 -1.74 -3.69 9.93
N GLY A 158 -2.73 -2.81 9.93
CA GLY A 158 -2.52 -1.36 10.05
C GLY A 158 -3.42 -0.56 9.13
N PHE A 159 -2.90 0.60 8.68
CA PHE A 159 -3.69 1.60 7.98
C PHE A 159 -3.04 2.05 6.68
N MET A 160 -3.88 2.53 5.77
CA MET A 160 -3.46 3.21 4.56
C MET A 160 -4.17 4.56 4.46
N ALA A 161 -3.43 5.58 4.00
CA ALA A 161 -4.03 6.85 3.60
C ALA A 161 -3.37 7.41 2.35
N MET A 162 -4.10 8.29 1.68
CA MET A 162 -3.59 9.19 0.66
C MET A 162 -3.80 10.61 1.16
N LEU A 163 -2.72 11.37 1.30
CA LEU A 163 -2.81 12.78 1.66
C LEU A 163 -3.52 13.56 0.55
N PRO A 164 -4.18 14.68 0.86
CA PRO A 164 -4.77 15.54 -0.17
C PRO A 164 -3.68 16.14 -1.07
N ASP A 165 -4.05 16.48 -2.30
CA ASP A 165 -3.18 17.22 -3.21
C ASP A 165 -3.09 18.67 -2.75
N SER A 166 -2.07 18.99 -1.96
CA SER A 166 -1.83 20.31 -1.38
C SER A 166 -0.33 20.65 -1.41
N LYS A 167 -0.03 21.94 -1.51
CA LYS A 167 1.31 22.48 -1.33
C LYS A 167 1.60 22.93 0.10
N ASP A 168 0.60 22.87 0.97
CA ASP A 168 0.73 23.21 2.38
C ASP A 168 1.34 22.04 3.15
N GLU A 169 2.67 22.06 3.30
CA GLU A 169 3.40 21.00 4.02
C GLU A 169 2.99 20.93 5.51
N ALA A 170 2.58 22.02 6.13
CA ALA A 170 2.14 22.03 7.51
C ALA A 170 0.83 21.25 7.67
N LEU A 171 -0.14 21.50 6.79
CA LEU A 171 -1.39 20.73 6.73
C LEU A 171 -1.12 19.25 6.48
N LEU A 172 -0.29 18.93 5.49
CA LEU A 172 0.03 17.54 5.16
C LEU A 172 0.72 16.84 6.32
N GLY A 173 1.62 17.52 7.02
CA GLY A 173 2.28 17.03 8.22
C GLY A 173 1.31 16.74 9.35
N GLU A 174 0.39 17.67 9.67
CA GLU A 174 -0.64 17.46 10.68
C GLU A 174 -1.51 16.23 10.36
N LEU A 175 -1.94 16.08 9.10
CA LEU A 175 -2.74 14.94 8.70
C LEU A 175 -1.96 13.62 8.84
N ALA A 176 -0.67 13.61 8.48
CA ALA A 176 0.19 12.45 8.64
C ALA A 176 0.42 12.09 10.13
N ASP A 177 0.59 13.09 11.01
CA ASP A 177 0.70 12.88 12.46
C ASP A 177 -0.57 12.26 13.05
N ARG A 178 -1.74 12.70 12.58
CA ARG A 178 -3.02 12.10 13.01
C ARG A 178 -3.14 10.65 12.59
N MET A 179 -2.64 10.28 11.40
CA MET A 179 -2.58 8.90 10.97
C MET A 179 -1.57 8.09 11.80
N ARG A 180 -0.43 8.68 12.16
CA ARG A 180 0.56 8.04 13.03
C ARG A 180 -0.03 7.78 14.42
N ALA A 181 -0.74 8.72 15.01
CA ALA A 181 -1.39 8.54 16.30
C ALA A 181 -2.41 7.38 16.26
N LEU A 182 -3.22 7.27 15.20
CA LEU A 182 -4.14 6.14 15.01
C LEU A 182 -3.39 4.81 14.93
N PHE A 183 -2.29 4.76 14.15
CA PHE A 183 -1.46 3.56 14.02
C PHE A 183 -0.86 3.13 15.36
N ASP A 184 -0.30 4.07 16.12
CA ASP A 184 0.31 3.79 17.42
C ASP A 184 -0.72 3.30 18.43
N GLU A 185 -1.94 3.82 18.41
CA GLU A 185 -3.02 3.38 19.29
C GLU A 185 -3.46 1.94 18.95
N ALA A 186 -3.65 1.63 17.67
CA ALA A 186 -3.97 0.27 17.26
C ALA A 186 -2.83 -0.71 17.60
N LYS A 187 -1.57 -0.29 17.46
CA LYS A 187 -0.40 -1.11 17.78
C LYS A 187 -0.29 -1.46 19.26
N LYS A 188 -0.80 -0.59 20.15
CA LYS A 188 -0.89 -0.93 21.60
C LYS A 188 -1.88 -2.04 21.88
N SER A 189 -2.98 -2.10 21.11
CA SER A 189 -4.01 -3.15 21.29
C SER A 189 -3.64 -4.46 20.58
N ASP A 190 -2.86 -4.40 19.51
CA ASP A 190 -2.42 -5.57 18.74
C ASP A 190 -0.99 -5.39 18.21
N PRO A 191 0.01 -6.11 18.75
CA PRO A 191 1.41 -6.00 18.29
C PRO A 191 1.64 -6.48 16.84
N ARG A 192 0.66 -7.14 16.19
CA ARG A 192 0.71 -7.52 14.79
C ARG A 192 0.54 -6.32 13.85
N VAL A 193 0.05 -5.18 14.34
CA VAL A 193 -0.03 -3.93 13.58
C VAL A 193 1.37 -3.48 13.18
N ALA A 194 1.65 -3.56 11.86
CA ALA A 194 2.99 -3.41 11.32
C ALA A 194 3.12 -2.27 10.32
N TYR A 195 2.02 -1.87 9.64
CA TYR A 195 2.12 -1.01 8.47
C TYR A 195 1.29 0.27 8.58
N LEU A 196 1.98 1.40 8.42
CA LEU A 196 1.37 2.69 8.14
C LEU A 196 1.74 3.09 6.71
N SER A 197 0.84 2.75 5.77
CA SER A 197 1.05 2.93 4.34
C SER A 197 0.61 4.32 3.90
N MET A 198 1.55 5.26 3.83
CA MET A 198 1.37 6.62 3.34
C MET A 198 2.57 7.04 2.50
N GLY A 199 2.36 7.95 1.56
CA GLY A 199 3.40 8.50 0.73
C GLY A 199 3.42 7.92 -0.68
N MET A 200 3.40 8.84 -1.63
CA MET A 200 3.51 8.62 -3.07
C MET A 200 4.59 9.54 -3.65
N SER A 201 4.72 9.59 -4.97
CA SER A 201 5.85 10.30 -5.64
C SER A 201 6.06 11.76 -5.19
N GLY A 202 5.00 12.46 -4.78
CA GLY A 202 5.07 13.88 -4.39
C GLY A 202 5.33 14.13 -2.89
N ASP A 203 4.98 13.20 -2.02
CA ASP A 203 4.88 13.44 -0.58
C ASP A 203 5.56 12.39 0.33
N TRP A 204 6.16 11.34 -0.23
CA TRP A 204 6.68 10.24 0.55
C TRP A 204 7.76 10.62 1.57
N ARG A 205 8.63 11.60 1.25
CA ARG A 205 9.65 12.06 2.21
C ARG A 205 9.02 12.77 3.40
N LEU A 206 7.96 13.57 3.16
CA LEU A 206 7.16 14.14 4.22
C LEU A 206 6.53 13.03 5.05
N CYS A 207 5.88 12.05 4.43
CA CYS A 207 5.27 10.94 5.15
C CYS A 207 6.27 10.17 6.03
N LEU A 208 7.51 9.95 5.58
CA LEU A 208 8.55 9.31 6.39
C LEU A 208 8.96 10.17 7.60
N ARG A 209 9.04 11.50 7.42
CA ARG A 209 9.28 12.43 8.55
C ARG A 209 8.14 12.45 9.58
N HIS A 210 6.96 11.97 9.20
CA HIS A 210 5.79 11.84 10.07
C HIS A 210 5.43 10.37 10.39
N GLY A 211 6.41 9.46 10.22
CA GLY A 211 6.35 8.10 10.75
C GLY A 211 5.65 7.06 9.87
N ALA A 212 5.40 7.34 8.58
CA ALA A 212 5.05 6.26 7.65
C ALA A 212 6.19 5.24 7.57
N ASN A 213 5.86 3.96 7.52
CA ASN A 213 6.84 2.88 7.37
C ASN A 213 6.58 2.00 6.12
N MET A 214 5.62 2.42 5.28
CA MET A 214 5.38 1.82 3.97
C MET A 214 5.01 2.92 2.98
N ILE A 215 5.74 2.99 1.85
CA ILE A 215 5.53 3.98 0.79
C ILE A 215 5.23 3.31 -0.55
N ARG A 216 4.52 4.00 -1.45
CA ARG A 216 4.08 3.45 -2.74
C ARG A 216 4.59 4.33 -3.88
N LEU A 217 5.65 3.90 -4.56
CA LEU A 217 6.31 4.68 -5.61
C LEU A 217 6.21 4.02 -6.99
N GLY A 218 5.86 4.79 -8.00
CA GLY A 218 5.84 4.35 -9.39
C GLY A 218 6.85 5.12 -10.24
N THR A 219 6.62 6.40 -10.43
CA THR A 219 7.42 7.26 -11.33
C THR A 219 8.90 7.32 -10.93
N ALA A 220 9.19 7.29 -9.64
CA ALA A 220 10.57 7.30 -9.14
C ALA A 220 11.35 6.01 -9.50
N ILE A 221 10.65 4.89 -9.76
CA ILE A 221 11.23 3.60 -10.14
C ILE A 221 11.25 3.45 -11.66
N PHE A 222 10.10 3.63 -12.28
CA PHE A 222 9.86 3.26 -13.69
C PHE A 222 9.96 4.44 -14.67
N GLY A 223 10.14 5.66 -14.15
CA GLY A 223 10.07 6.88 -14.97
C GLY A 223 8.63 7.32 -15.30
N GLU A 224 8.50 8.43 -16.01
CA GLU A 224 7.22 8.95 -16.47
C GLU A 224 6.48 7.94 -17.37
N ARG A 225 5.16 8.08 -17.43
CA ARG A 225 4.33 7.23 -18.29
C ARG A 225 4.47 7.67 -19.73
N VAL A 226 4.76 6.75 -20.62
CA VAL A 226 4.63 6.93 -22.07
C VAL A 226 3.23 6.41 -22.41
N TYR A 227 2.33 7.30 -22.81
CA TYR A 227 0.96 6.98 -23.28
C TYR A 227 0.99 6.70 -24.77
#